data_40ec080ad08e6dad5a7af8c74e7167ff
#
_entry.id   40ec080ad08e6dad5a7af8c74e7167ff
#
_cell.length_a   1.000
_cell.length_b   1.000
_cell.length_c   1.000
_cell.angle_alpha   90.00
_cell.angle_beta   90.00
_cell.angle_gamma   90.00
#
_symmetry.space_group_name_H-M   'P 1'
#
loop_
_entity.id
_entity.type
_entity.pdbx_description
1 polymer ?
#
loop_
_entity_poly.entity_id
_entity_poly.type
_entity_poly.pdbx_seq_one_letter_code
_entity_poly.pdbx_strand_id
1 'polypeptide(L)'
;MIIDFRLRPATRGFLNMHIFRNQERIASWSGKLGMVPPPSAKQGDMELMLKEMEEGGVTLGVVPGRQANAFMGNVPNEDIAAIVADYPGKFIGVAGIDPTNRAKALEEIERFVVNGPLKAVGMEPGVLASPMYADDRRIYPIYEYCAEHGIPVLLMGGGGNGPDLSHSNPIIIDRVCGDFPEMTVINTHGGYPWVTEILFVAFKRPNLYLCPDMYMYNMPGVSDYVMAA
;
A
#
# COMPACT_ATOMS: atom_id res chain seq x y z
N MET A 1 7.77 -5.93 -19.36
CA MET A 1 7.98 -5.01 -18.23
C MET A 1 7.23 -5.58 -17.03
N ILE A 2 7.92 -5.78 -15.91
CA ILE A 2 7.30 -6.21 -14.65
C ILE A 2 7.37 -5.03 -13.68
N ILE A 3 6.24 -4.69 -13.05
CA ILE A 3 6.13 -3.64 -12.04
C ILE A 3 5.79 -4.31 -10.70
N ASP A 4 6.68 -4.16 -9.71
CA ASP A 4 6.32 -4.52 -8.33
C ASP A 4 5.52 -3.35 -7.73
N PHE A 5 4.23 -3.56 -7.57
CA PHE A 5 3.31 -2.49 -7.16
C PHE A 5 3.35 -2.19 -5.65
N ARG A 6 4.05 -2.98 -4.84
CA ARG A 6 4.10 -2.78 -3.39
C ARG A 6 5.47 -3.08 -2.77
N LEU A 7 6.49 -2.53 -3.38
CA LEU A 7 7.87 -2.72 -3.00
C LEU A 7 8.24 -1.96 -1.72
N ARG A 8 9.09 -2.56 -0.89
CA ARG A 8 9.62 -1.96 0.34
C ARG A 8 11.15 -1.87 0.23
N PRO A 9 11.71 -0.71 -0.15
CA PRO A 9 13.15 -0.55 -0.29
C PRO A 9 13.91 -0.85 1.00
N ALA A 10 15.00 -1.61 0.88
CA ALA A 10 15.82 -2.02 2.01
C ALA A 10 16.78 -0.90 2.45
N THR A 11 16.24 0.30 2.69
CA THR A 11 17.03 1.50 3.02
C THR A 11 16.21 2.53 3.80
N ARG A 12 16.90 3.53 4.38
CA ARG A 12 16.32 4.70 5.05
C ARG A 12 15.22 4.33 6.06
N GLY A 13 14.17 5.10 6.16
CA GLY A 13 13.04 4.90 7.08
C GLY A 13 12.31 3.57 6.91
N PHE A 14 12.41 2.90 5.74
CA PHE A 14 11.85 1.57 5.56
C PHE A 14 12.44 0.53 6.49
N LEU A 15 13.72 0.65 6.87
CA LEU A 15 14.36 -0.24 7.83
C LEU A 15 13.71 -0.21 9.22
N ASN A 16 12.94 0.85 9.53
CA ASN A 16 12.17 0.94 10.77
C ASN A 16 10.84 0.19 10.73
N MET A 17 10.41 -0.31 9.56
CA MET A 17 9.19 -1.10 9.44
C MET A 17 9.36 -2.47 10.10
N HIS A 18 8.24 -3.01 10.62
CA HIS A 18 8.21 -4.32 11.28
C HIS A 18 8.78 -5.44 10.41
N ILE A 19 8.65 -5.36 9.08
CA ILE A 19 9.16 -6.36 8.14
C ILE A 19 10.69 -6.46 8.11
N PHE A 20 11.39 -5.38 8.46
CA PHE A 20 12.86 -5.39 8.59
C PHE A 20 13.30 -5.63 10.04
N ARG A 21 12.54 -5.14 11.02
CA ARG A 21 12.91 -5.24 12.45
C ARG A 21 12.62 -6.60 13.09
N ASN A 22 11.66 -7.37 12.56
CA ASN A 22 11.21 -8.64 13.15
C ASN A 22 11.31 -9.78 12.14
N GLN A 23 12.56 -10.17 11.85
CA GLN A 23 12.89 -11.19 10.85
C GLN A 23 12.31 -12.57 11.19
N GLU A 24 12.28 -12.95 12.46
CA GLU A 24 11.74 -14.25 12.91
C GLU A 24 10.24 -14.35 12.61
N ARG A 25 9.49 -13.29 12.92
CA ARG A 25 8.05 -13.23 12.64
C ARG A 25 7.78 -13.29 11.13
N ILE A 26 8.57 -12.53 10.34
CA ILE A 26 8.41 -12.51 8.88
C ILE A 26 8.75 -13.88 8.30
N ALA A 27 9.81 -14.53 8.72
CA ALA A 27 10.17 -15.87 8.29
C ALA A 27 9.09 -16.90 8.65
N SER A 28 8.55 -16.83 9.88
CA SER A 28 7.45 -17.71 10.31
C SER A 28 6.18 -17.50 9.47
N TRP A 29 5.84 -16.26 9.18
CA TRP A 29 4.64 -15.95 8.42
C TRP A 29 4.79 -16.30 6.94
N SER A 30 5.89 -15.91 6.33
CA SER A 30 6.23 -16.26 4.94
C SER A 30 6.31 -17.77 4.74
N GLY A 31 6.88 -18.50 5.71
CA GLY A 31 6.98 -19.96 5.67
C GLY A 31 5.62 -20.66 5.63
N LYS A 32 4.58 -20.11 6.27
CA LYS A 32 3.21 -20.64 6.17
C LYS A 32 2.64 -20.54 4.75
N LEU A 33 3.12 -19.59 3.97
CA LEU A 33 2.75 -19.40 2.56
C LEU A 33 3.69 -20.14 1.61
N GLY A 34 4.74 -20.79 2.12
CA GLY A 34 5.81 -21.37 1.30
C GLY A 34 6.74 -20.34 0.67
N MET A 35 6.74 -19.12 1.19
CA MET A 35 7.61 -18.03 0.72
C MET A 35 8.91 -17.99 1.49
N VAL A 36 9.99 -17.62 0.82
CA VAL A 36 11.28 -17.33 1.44
C VAL A 36 11.54 -15.83 1.35
N PRO A 37 11.70 -15.12 2.47
CA PRO A 37 12.06 -13.70 2.42
C PRO A 37 13.36 -13.49 1.66
N PRO A 38 13.43 -12.48 0.76
CA PRO A 38 14.62 -12.23 -0.04
C PRO A 38 15.81 -11.85 0.86
N PRO A 39 17.05 -12.17 0.44
CA PRO A 39 18.26 -11.81 1.18
C PRO A 39 18.37 -10.31 1.49
N SER A 40 17.97 -9.44 0.55
CA SER A 40 17.97 -7.98 0.77
C SER A 40 17.11 -7.54 1.95
N ALA A 41 15.94 -8.15 2.13
CA ALA A 41 15.06 -7.86 3.26
C ALA A 41 15.68 -8.32 4.59
N LYS A 42 16.42 -9.44 4.59
CA LYS A 42 17.11 -9.96 5.78
C LYS A 42 18.31 -9.10 6.17
N GLN A 43 19.03 -8.59 5.18
CA GLN A 43 20.27 -7.83 5.40
C GLN A 43 20.04 -6.32 5.48
N GLY A 44 18.87 -5.83 5.08
CA GLY A 44 18.61 -4.39 4.97
C GLY A 44 19.48 -3.73 3.92
N ASP A 45 19.72 -4.42 2.79
CA ASP A 45 20.70 -4.04 1.76
C ASP A 45 20.01 -3.64 0.46
N MET A 46 20.15 -2.36 0.11
CA MET A 46 19.52 -1.79 -1.08
C MET A 46 20.18 -2.24 -2.39
N GLU A 47 21.50 -2.41 -2.41
CA GLU A 47 22.21 -2.86 -3.62
C GLU A 47 21.82 -4.30 -3.96
N LEU A 48 21.73 -5.14 -2.92
CA LEU A 48 21.25 -6.51 -3.09
C LEU A 48 19.81 -6.54 -3.59
N MET A 49 18.95 -5.65 -3.10
CA MET A 49 17.57 -5.55 -3.57
C MET A 49 17.48 -5.15 -5.04
N LEU A 50 18.28 -4.20 -5.48
CA LEU A 50 18.33 -3.81 -6.91
C LEU A 50 18.75 -4.97 -7.80
N LYS A 51 19.71 -5.77 -7.33
CA LYS A 51 20.15 -6.99 -8.02
C LYS A 51 19.03 -8.04 -8.07
N GLU A 52 18.32 -8.26 -6.97
CA GLU A 52 17.17 -9.16 -6.92
C GLU A 52 16.04 -8.71 -7.85
N MET A 53 15.78 -7.39 -7.95
CA MET A 53 14.84 -6.84 -8.92
C MET A 53 15.26 -7.13 -10.36
N GLU A 54 16.54 -6.95 -10.69
CA GLU A 54 17.08 -7.25 -12.02
C GLU A 54 16.97 -8.74 -12.36
N GLU A 55 17.38 -9.61 -11.45
CA GLU A 55 17.28 -11.08 -11.59
C GLU A 55 15.81 -11.55 -11.73
N GLY A 56 14.88 -10.89 -11.04
CA GLY A 56 13.43 -11.12 -11.14
C GLY A 56 12.76 -10.47 -12.35
N GLY A 57 13.49 -9.70 -13.17
CA GLY A 57 12.93 -8.95 -14.30
C GLY A 57 12.03 -7.78 -13.90
N VAL A 58 12.08 -7.35 -12.61
CA VAL A 58 11.32 -6.21 -12.11
C VAL A 58 11.99 -4.92 -12.57
N THR A 59 11.31 -4.19 -13.45
CA THR A 59 11.85 -2.97 -14.06
C THR A 59 11.50 -1.70 -13.29
N LEU A 60 10.40 -1.73 -12.56
CA LEU A 60 9.85 -0.58 -11.82
C LEU A 60 9.24 -1.03 -10.50
N GLY A 61 9.49 -0.31 -9.43
CA GLY A 61 8.87 -0.52 -8.12
C GLY A 61 7.98 0.65 -7.71
N VAL A 62 6.76 0.38 -7.26
CA VAL A 62 5.93 1.36 -6.54
C VAL A 62 6.28 1.27 -5.06
N VAL A 63 6.67 2.40 -4.48
CA VAL A 63 7.20 2.50 -3.11
C VAL A 63 6.19 3.23 -2.23
N PRO A 64 5.23 2.52 -1.61
CA PRO A 64 4.25 3.14 -0.74
C PRO A 64 4.85 3.47 0.63
N GLY A 65 4.73 4.75 1.01
CA GLY A 65 5.01 5.22 2.34
C GLY A 65 4.04 4.65 3.38
N ARG A 66 4.35 4.85 4.64
CA ARG A 66 3.52 4.40 5.74
C ARG A 66 3.56 5.40 6.90
N GLN A 67 2.40 5.76 7.38
CA GLN A 67 2.21 6.39 8.68
C GLN A 67 1.17 5.55 9.43
N ALA A 68 1.63 4.75 10.39
CA ALA A 68 0.82 3.76 11.10
C ALA A 68 1.16 3.75 12.60
N ASN A 69 0.70 2.73 13.33
CA ASN A 69 1.07 2.57 14.73
C ASN A 69 2.56 2.20 14.90
N ALA A 70 3.06 2.31 16.12
CA ALA A 70 4.48 2.08 16.44
C ALA A 70 4.95 0.64 16.09
N PHE A 71 4.06 -0.35 16.10
CA PHE A 71 4.40 -1.72 15.72
C PHE A 71 4.68 -1.83 14.22
N MET A 72 3.79 -1.26 13.38
CA MET A 72 3.93 -1.31 11.91
C MET A 72 5.10 -0.46 11.42
N GLY A 73 5.41 0.62 12.13
CA GLY A 73 6.46 1.59 11.80
C GLY A 73 5.98 2.70 10.87
N ASN A 74 6.78 3.75 10.82
CA ASN A 74 6.55 4.93 9.98
C ASN A 74 7.72 5.12 9.02
N VAL A 75 7.41 5.63 7.83
CA VAL A 75 8.39 6.02 6.82
C VAL A 75 8.16 7.49 6.49
N PRO A 76 9.12 8.38 6.76
CA PRO A 76 9.02 9.79 6.38
C PRO A 76 8.88 9.96 4.86
N ASN A 77 8.03 10.87 4.41
CA ASN A 77 7.85 11.13 2.98
C ASN A 77 9.10 11.74 2.34
N GLU A 78 9.95 12.41 3.13
CA GLU A 78 11.28 12.85 2.72
C GLU A 78 12.17 11.68 2.27
N ASP A 79 12.11 10.55 2.98
CA ASP A 79 12.90 9.37 2.64
C ASP A 79 12.43 8.72 1.33
N ILE A 80 11.11 8.74 1.07
CA ILE A 80 10.55 8.23 -0.18
C ILE A 80 10.96 9.15 -1.34
N ALA A 81 10.87 10.46 -1.15
CA ALA A 81 11.29 11.45 -2.14
C ALA A 81 12.79 11.30 -2.47
N ALA A 82 13.61 11.08 -1.44
CA ALA A 82 15.05 10.85 -1.61
C ALA A 82 15.33 9.54 -2.39
N ILE A 83 14.61 8.44 -2.10
CA ILE A 83 14.76 7.18 -2.84
C ILE A 83 14.42 7.38 -4.33
N VAL A 84 13.34 8.10 -4.64
CA VAL A 84 12.96 8.40 -6.03
C VAL A 84 14.04 9.23 -6.73
N ALA A 85 14.67 10.17 -6.02
CA ALA A 85 15.75 11.01 -6.56
C ALA A 85 17.06 10.24 -6.73
N ASP A 86 17.41 9.38 -5.77
CA ASP A 86 18.66 8.60 -5.79
C ASP A 86 18.67 7.52 -6.90
N TYR A 87 17.48 7.03 -7.29
CA TYR A 87 17.32 5.94 -8.26
C TYR A 87 16.35 6.33 -9.39
N PRO A 88 16.72 7.31 -10.25
CA PRO A 88 15.82 7.85 -11.25
C PRO A 88 15.33 6.76 -12.23
N GLY A 89 14.01 6.72 -12.45
CA GLY A 89 13.37 5.77 -13.34
C GLY A 89 13.20 4.35 -12.79
N LYS A 90 13.64 4.07 -11.55
CA LYS A 90 13.48 2.77 -10.89
C LYS A 90 12.28 2.72 -9.96
N PHE A 91 11.86 3.85 -9.39
CA PHE A 91 10.79 3.87 -8.38
C PHE A 91 9.74 4.95 -8.65
N ILE A 92 8.50 4.63 -8.32
CA ILE A 92 7.38 5.57 -8.18
C ILE A 92 7.07 5.67 -6.69
N GLY A 93 7.24 6.85 -6.12
CA GLY A 93 6.94 7.08 -4.71
C GLY A 93 5.47 7.39 -4.46
N VAL A 94 4.95 6.88 -3.34
CA VAL A 94 3.60 7.13 -2.83
C VAL A 94 3.72 7.73 -1.43
N ALA A 95 3.14 8.90 -1.20
CA ALA A 95 3.17 9.55 0.11
C ALA A 95 2.33 8.76 1.12
N GLY A 96 2.94 8.37 2.24
CA GLY A 96 2.18 7.83 3.38
C GLY A 96 1.59 8.97 4.20
N ILE A 97 0.32 8.88 4.57
CA ILE A 97 -0.33 9.88 5.43
C ILE A 97 -1.09 9.24 6.59
N ASP A 98 -1.20 10.00 7.69
CA ASP A 98 -2.06 9.68 8.83
C ASP A 98 -3.34 10.52 8.75
N PRO A 99 -4.50 9.92 8.40
CA PRO A 99 -5.75 10.65 8.25
C PRO A 99 -6.33 11.15 9.59
N THR A 100 -5.81 10.71 10.74
CA THR A 100 -6.25 11.22 12.05
C THR A 100 -5.82 12.68 12.26
N ASN A 101 -4.77 13.11 11.57
CA ASN A 101 -4.32 14.51 11.55
C ASN A 101 -4.51 15.10 10.14
N ARG A 102 -5.75 15.50 9.83
CA ARG A 102 -6.12 16.02 8.51
C ARG A 102 -5.25 17.19 8.05
N ALA A 103 -4.95 18.14 8.92
CA ALA A 103 -4.16 19.31 8.55
C ALA A 103 -2.76 18.91 8.07
N LYS A 104 -2.09 18.05 8.84
CA LYS A 104 -0.78 17.52 8.46
C LYS A 104 -0.88 16.65 7.21
N ALA A 105 -1.91 15.81 7.08
CA ALA A 105 -2.09 14.96 5.90
C ALA A 105 -2.19 15.81 4.62
N LEU A 106 -2.98 16.89 4.62
CA LEU A 106 -3.10 17.78 3.47
C LEU A 106 -1.80 18.53 3.18
N GLU A 107 -1.09 19.00 4.20
CA GLU A 107 0.24 19.61 4.06
C GLU A 107 1.25 18.65 3.40
N GLU A 108 1.29 17.39 3.85
CA GLU A 108 2.14 16.34 3.28
C GLU A 108 1.79 16.04 1.82
N ILE A 109 0.49 15.98 1.49
CA ILE A 109 0.04 15.78 0.11
C ILE A 109 0.46 16.95 -0.78
N GLU A 110 0.21 18.18 -0.33
CA GLU A 110 0.59 19.39 -1.05
C GLU A 110 2.10 19.42 -1.32
N ARG A 111 2.91 19.17 -0.28
CA ARG A 111 4.36 19.25 -0.34
C ARG A 111 4.98 18.15 -1.20
N PHE A 112 4.54 16.90 -1.05
CA PHE A 112 5.22 15.75 -1.63
C PHE A 112 4.58 15.21 -2.89
N VAL A 113 3.28 15.45 -3.10
CA VAL A 113 2.55 14.94 -4.28
C VAL A 113 2.26 16.06 -5.27
N VAL A 114 1.58 17.14 -4.83
CA VAL A 114 1.20 18.25 -5.72
C VAL A 114 2.44 19.00 -6.18
N ASN A 115 3.30 19.41 -5.24
CA ASN A 115 4.53 20.19 -5.51
C ASN A 115 5.81 19.34 -5.43
N GLY A 116 5.68 18.02 -5.30
CA GLY A 116 6.80 17.11 -5.09
C GLY A 116 6.91 15.97 -6.11
N PRO A 117 7.85 15.06 -5.87
CA PRO A 117 8.14 13.98 -6.82
C PRO A 117 7.22 12.77 -6.68
N LEU A 118 6.41 12.66 -5.61
CA LEU A 118 5.56 11.50 -5.37
C LEU A 118 4.31 11.57 -6.24
N LYS A 119 3.67 10.42 -6.52
CA LYS A 119 2.63 10.33 -7.55
C LYS A 119 1.27 9.88 -7.03
N ALA A 120 1.18 9.51 -5.78
CA ALA A 120 -0.05 9.02 -5.16
C ALA A 120 0.00 9.19 -3.64
N VAL A 121 -1.11 8.94 -2.99
CA VAL A 121 -1.27 8.93 -1.53
C VAL A 121 -1.56 7.52 -1.05
N GLY A 122 -0.93 7.09 0.03
CA GLY A 122 -1.17 5.81 0.68
C GLY A 122 -1.71 5.98 2.09
N MET A 123 -2.77 5.26 2.42
CA MET A 123 -3.37 5.23 3.76
C MET A 123 -3.64 3.80 4.22
N GLU A 124 -3.40 3.57 5.49
CA GLU A 124 -3.67 2.29 6.16
C GLU A 124 -4.54 2.55 7.42
N PRO A 125 -5.82 2.97 7.26
CA PRO A 125 -6.63 3.47 8.38
C PRO A 125 -6.82 2.46 9.50
N GLY A 126 -6.92 1.17 9.18
CA GLY A 126 -7.13 0.11 10.17
C GLY A 126 -5.93 -0.17 11.07
N VAL A 127 -4.72 0.24 10.69
CA VAL A 127 -3.49 -0.03 11.47
C VAL A 127 -2.88 1.23 12.10
N LEU A 128 -3.68 2.27 12.23
CA LEU A 128 -3.33 3.48 12.98
C LEU A 128 -3.31 3.21 14.50
N ALA A 129 -2.74 4.14 15.27
CA ALA A 129 -2.81 4.08 16.74
C ALA A 129 -4.25 4.08 17.24
N SER A 130 -5.14 4.81 16.55
CA SER A 130 -6.60 4.76 16.71
C SER A 130 -7.20 4.27 15.40
N PRO A 131 -7.49 2.97 15.25
CA PRO A 131 -7.98 2.40 14.01
C PRO A 131 -9.28 3.07 13.52
N MET A 132 -9.37 3.26 12.20
CA MET A 132 -10.52 3.83 11.52
C MET A 132 -10.95 2.91 10.37
N TYR A 133 -12.21 2.94 10.01
CA TYR A 133 -12.67 2.39 8.73
C TYR A 133 -12.26 3.34 7.59
N ALA A 134 -12.01 2.80 6.40
CA ALA A 134 -11.65 3.65 5.26
C ALA A 134 -12.81 4.55 4.80
N ASP A 135 -14.06 4.21 5.10
CA ASP A 135 -15.25 5.04 4.87
C ASP A 135 -15.61 5.97 6.04
N ASP A 136 -14.69 6.18 7.01
CA ASP A 136 -14.89 7.14 8.08
C ASP A 136 -14.96 8.58 7.50
N ARG A 137 -16.03 9.29 7.85
CA ARG A 137 -16.29 10.64 7.32
C ARG A 137 -15.19 11.67 7.63
N ARG A 138 -14.35 11.42 8.61
CA ARG A 138 -13.19 12.27 8.93
C ARG A 138 -12.11 12.20 7.85
N ILE A 139 -12.06 11.12 7.06
CA ILE A 139 -11.12 10.95 5.94
C ILE A 139 -11.63 11.64 4.67
N TYR A 140 -12.92 11.81 4.51
CA TYR A 140 -13.56 12.32 3.29
C TYR A 140 -12.97 13.62 2.74
N PRO A 141 -12.63 14.64 3.57
CA PRO A 141 -11.98 15.84 3.05
C PRO A 141 -10.60 15.59 2.40
N ILE A 142 -9.92 14.49 2.76
CA ILE A 142 -8.67 14.07 2.11
C ILE A 142 -8.98 13.41 0.76
N TYR A 143 -10.02 12.57 0.68
CA TYR A 143 -10.47 11.99 -0.57
C TYR A 143 -10.94 13.05 -1.57
N GLU A 144 -11.73 14.02 -1.10
CA GLU A 144 -12.18 15.17 -1.89
C GLU A 144 -10.98 15.91 -2.49
N TYR A 145 -9.99 16.25 -1.66
CA TYR A 145 -8.76 16.88 -2.12
C TYR A 145 -8.01 16.04 -3.17
N CYS A 146 -7.88 14.72 -2.93
CA CYS A 146 -7.23 13.84 -3.90
C CYS A 146 -8.02 13.74 -5.22
N ALA A 147 -9.36 13.66 -5.16
CA ALA A 147 -10.21 13.63 -6.35
C ALA A 147 -10.09 14.91 -7.18
N GLU A 148 -10.14 16.09 -6.53
CA GLU A 148 -10.01 17.40 -7.20
C GLU A 148 -8.66 17.58 -7.88
N HIS A 149 -7.59 16.96 -7.36
CA HIS A 149 -6.24 17.06 -7.92
C HIS A 149 -5.85 15.86 -8.79
N GLY A 150 -6.76 14.92 -9.03
CA GLY A 150 -6.48 13.71 -9.82
C GLY A 150 -5.42 12.80 -9.19
N ILE A 151 -5.29 12.81 -7.86
CA ILE A 151 -4.29 12.04 -7.11
C ILE A 151 -4.84 10.65 -6.80
N PRO A 152 -4.20 9.55 -7.28
CA PRO A 152 -4.59 8.20 -6.91
C PRO A 152 -4.39 7.92 -5.42
N VAL A 153 -5.31 7.14 -4.82
CA VAL A 153 -5.25 6.77 -3.41
C VAL A 153 -5.09 5.26 -3.26
N LEU A 154 -3.99 4.85 -2.62
CA LEU A 154 -3.76 3.47 -2.21
C LEU A 154 -4.38 3.26 -0.83
N LEU A 155 -5.40 2.42 -0.74
CA LEU A 155 -6.05 2.07 0.51
C LEU A 155 -5.73 0.63 0.91
N MET A 156 -5.32 0.43 2.16
CA MET A 156 -5.23 -0.91 2.72
C MET A 156 -6.65 -1.42 3.02
N GLY A 157 -7.14 -2.31 2.18
CA GLY A 157 -8.51 -2.85 2.27
C GLY A 157 -8.54 -4.36 2.22
N GLY A 158 -7.59 -5.02 2.87
CA GLY A 158 -7.53 -6.48 2.93
C GLY A 158 -6.47 -6.98 3.90
N GLY A 159 -6.39 -8.27 4.09
CA GLY A 159 -5.40 -8.93 4.92
C GLY A 159 -5.53 -8.61 6.40
N GLY A 160 -4.40 -8.31 7.04
CA GLY A 160 -4.33 -7.93 8.46
C GLY A 160 -4.67 -6.47 8.73
N ASN A 161 -5.66 -5.91 8.03
CA ASN A 161 -6.11 -4.54 8.21
C ASN A 161 -7.06 -4.42 9.41
N GLY A 162 -6.66 -3.63 10.39
CA GLY A 162 -7.48 -3.33 11.56
C GLY A 162 -7.52 -4.40 12.64
N PRO A 163 -8.28 -4.14 13.72
CA PRO A 163 -8.44 -5.04 14.85
C PRO A 163 -9.17 -6.35 14.53
N ASP A 164 -10.04 -6.33 13.53
CA ASP A 164 -10.82 -7.48 13.08
C ASP A 164 -11.13 -7.40 11.57
N LEU A 165 -11.77 -8.44 11.04
CA LEU A 165 -12.06 -8.57 9.60
C LEU A 165 -13.02 -7.50 9.07
N SER A 166 -13.79 -6.80 9.91
CA SER A 166 -14.71 -5.78 9.44
C SER A 166 -14.00 -4.63 8.73
N HIS A 167 -12.74 -4.34 9.09
CA HIS A 167 -11.91 -3.31 8.45
C HIS A 167 -11.52 -3.67 7.00
N SER A 168 -11.65 -4.92 6.63
CA SER A 168 -11.39 -5.42 5.26
C SER A 168 -12.68 -5.72 4.49
N ASN A 169 -13.86 -5.40 5.04
CA ASN A 169 -15.13 -5.65 4.37
C ASN A 169 -15.24 -4.82 3.09
N PRO A 170 -15.48 -5.45 1.92
CA PRO A 170 -15.55 -4.78 0.62
C PRO A 170 -16.59 -3.66 0.52
N ILE A 171 -17.65 -3.69 1.34
CA ILE A 171 -18.65 -2.64 1.37
C ILE A 171 -18.06 -1.26 1.71
N ILE A 172 -16.97 -1.24 2.48
CA ILE A 172 -16.25 -0.01 2.83
C ILE A 172 -15.64 0.61 1.58
N ILE A 173 -14.96 -0.20 0.78
CA ILE A 173 -14.35 0.23 -0.49
C ILE A 173 -15.42 0.60 -1.52
N ASP A 174 -16.53 -0.17 -1.59
CA ASP A 174 -17.66 0.16 -2.47
C ASP A 174 -18.25 1.55 -2.17
N ARG A 175 -18.37 1.91 -0.88
CA ARG A 175 -18.84 3.24 -0.46
C ARG A 175 -17.86 4.33 -0.85
N VAL A 176 -16.56 4.18 -0.54
CA VAL A 176 -15.55 5.17 -0.90
C VAL A 176 -15.51 5.40 -2.42
N CYS A 177 -15.48 4.32 -3.21
CA CYS A 177 -15.48 4.45 -4.68
C CYS A 177 -16.77 5.06 -5.22
N GLY A 178 -17.89 4.81 -4.55
CA GLY A 178 -19.19 5.38 -4.94
C GLY A 178 -19.35 6.85 -4.60
N ASP A 179 -18.82 7.26 -3.46
CA ASP A 179 -18.88 8.65 -3.00
C ASP A 179 -17.85 9.54 -3.74
N PHE A 180 -16.77 8.95 -4.27
CA PHE A 180 -15.71 9.65 -5.02
C PHE A 180 -15.45 8.98 -6.38
N PRO A 181 -16.39 9.03 -7.33
CA PRO A 181 -16.27 8.32 -8.60
C PRO A 181 -15.13 8.80 -9.50
N GLU A 182 -14.67 10.04 -9.34
CA GLU A 182 -13.55 10.62 -10.08
C GLU A 182 -12.17 10.29 -9.47
N MET A 183 -12.14 9.75 -8.24
CA MET A 183 -10.90 9.37 -7.56
C MET A 183 -10.48 7.96 -7.94
N THR A 184 -9.26 7.79 -8.42
CA THR A 184 -8.68 6.45 -8.60
C THR A 184 -8.33 5.84 -7.25
N VAL A 185 -8.94 4.70 -6.93
CA VAL A 185 -8.71 3.93 -5.71
C VAL A 185 -7.95 2.65 -6.05
N ILE A 186 -6.86 2.39 -5.36
CA ILE A 186 -6.09 1.15 -5.48
C ILE A 186 -6.19 0.41 -4.15
N ASN A 187 -6.95 -0.68 -4.12
CA ASN A 187 -7.13 -1.48 -2.92
C ASN A 187 -5.99 -2.46 -2.76
N THR A 188 -5.07 -2.18 -1.84
CA THR A 188 -3.95 -3.07 -1.51
C THR A 188 -4.42 -4.24 -0.66
N HIS A 189 -3.75 -5.39 -0.80
CA HIS A 189 -4.17 -6.70 -0.29
C HIS A 189 -5.47 -7.24 -0.92
N GLY A 190 -5.96 -6.59 -2.00
CA GLY A 190 -7.02 -7.10 -2.86
C GLY A 190 -8.34 -7.43 -2.16
N GLY A 191 -8.62 -6.88 -0.98
CA GLY A 191 -9.83 -7.21 -0.22
C GLY A 191 -9.80 -8.57 0.49
N TYR A 192 -8.65 -9.28 0.50
CA TYR A 192 -8.56 -10.59 1.15
C TYR A 192 -9.05 -10.53 2.61
N PRO A 193 -9.85 -11.50 3.12
CA PRO A 193 -10.26 -12.76 2.47
C PRO A 193 -11.55 -12.71 1.63
N TRP A 194 -12.13 -11.53 1.40
CA TRP A 194 -13.42 -11.32 0.70
C TRP A 194 -13.23 -11.25 -0.82
N VAL A 195 -12.61 -12.30 -1.40
CA VAL A 195 -12.11 -12.28 -2.79
C VAL A 195 -13.23 -12.09 -3.80
N THR A 196 -14.29 -12.90 -3.74
CA THR A 196 -15.41 -12.83 -4.68
C THR A 196 -16.19 -11.52 -4.57
N GLU A 197 -16.36 -11.04 -3.36
CA GLU A 197 -17.07 -9.79 -3.11
C GLU A 197 -16.32 -8.57 -3.61
N ILE A 198 -14.99 -8.51 -3.37
CA ILE A 198 -14.18 -7.38 -3.86
C ILE A 198 -14.05 -7.38 -5.39
N LEU A 199 -14.02 -8.55 -6.02
CA LEU A 199 -14.03 -8.69 -7.48
C LEU A 199 -15.33 -8.12 -8.06
N PHE A 200 -16.47 -8.39 -7.42
CA PHE A 200 -17.74 -7.79 -7.84
C PHE A 200 -17.76 -6.27 -7.63
N VAL A 201 -17.17 -5.77 -6.54
CA VAL A 201 -17.02 -4.32 -6.34
C VAL A 201 -16.15 -3.70 -7.45
N ALA A 202 -15.03 -4.35 -7.82
CA ALA A 202 -14.17 -3.87 -8.92
C ALA A 202 -14.88 -3.88 -10.27
N PHE A 203 -15.71 -4.89 -10.55
CA PHE A 203 -16.57 -4.92 -11.73
C PHE A 203 -17.58 -3.75 -11.74
N LYS A 204 -18.14 -3.41 -10.59
CA LYS A 204 -19.16 -2.37 -10.42
C LYS A 204 -18.55 -0.95 -10.44
N ARG A 205 -17.32 -0.77 -9.96
CA ARG A 205 -16.65 0.52 -9.74
C ARG A 205 -15.48 0.71 -10.70
N PRO A 206 -15.64 1.45 -11.81
CA PRO A 206 -14.59 1.62 -12.82
C PRO A 206 -13.36 2.37 -12.30
N ASN A 207 -13.47 3.05 -11.16
CA ASN A 207 -12.39 3.77 -10.49
C ASN A 207 -11.63 2.91 -9.45
N LEU A 208 -11.98 1.60 -9.28
CA LEU A 208 -11.33 0.68 -8.36
C LEU A 208 -10.36 -0.24 -9.10
N TYR A 209 -9.13 -0.28 -8.61
CA TYR A 209 -8.09 -1.22 -9.02
C TYR A 209 -7.68 -2.10 -7.84
N LEU A 210 -7.47 -3.39 -8.09
CA LEU A 210 -7.06 -4.34 -7.06
C LEU A 210 -5.57 -4.64 -7.16
N CYS A 211 -4.89 -4.60 -6.01
CA CYS A 211 -3.51 -5.04 -5.85
C CYS A 211 -3.47 -6.17 -4.80
N PRO A 212 -3.72 -7.44 -5.18
CA PRO A 212 -3.76 -8.56 -4.24
C PRO A 212 -2.43 -8.86 -3.57
N ASP A 213 -1.31 -8.45 -4.18
CA ASP A 213 0.07 -8.58 -3.71
C ASP A 213 0.39 -9.99 -3.19
N MET A 214 0.87 -10.13 -1.95
CA MET A 214 1.22 -11.42 -1.35
C MET A 214 0.05 -12.42 -1.24
N TYR A 215 -1.20 -11.97 -1.30
CA TYR A 215 -2.37 -12.84 -1.27
C TYR A 215 -2.63 -13.57 -2.59
N MET A 216 -1.84 -13.29 -3.63
CA MET A 216 -1.75 -14.10 -4.85
C MET A 216 -0.89 -15.37 -4.66
N TYR A 217 -0.26 -15.57 -3.50
CA TYR A 217 0.70 -16.66 -3.31
C TYR A 217 0.17 -17.70 -2.30
N ASN A 218 -0.21 -18.87 -2.79
CA ASN A 218 -0.66 -20.03 -2.00
C ASN A 218 -1.80 -19.75 -1.00
N MET A 219 -2.64 -18.74 -1.26
CA MET A 219 -3.79 -18.43 -0.42
C MET A 219 -5.09 -18.98 -1.04
N PRO A 220 -6.07 -19.40 -0.22
CA PRO A 220 -7.40 -19.70 -0.72
C PRO A 220 -7.99 -18.52 -1.51
N GLY A 221 -8.65 -18.77 -2.63
CA GLY A 221 -9.25 -17.75 -3.48
C GLY A 221 -8.30 -17.11 -4.52
N VAL A 222 -7.02 -17.51 -4.57
CA VAL A 222 -6.07 -16.96 -5.55
C VAL A 222 -6.52 -17.20 -7.00
N SER A 223 -7.15 -18.36 -7.27
CA SER A 223 -7.70 -18.69 -8.60
C SER A 223 -8.76 -17.67 -9.05
N ASP A 224 -9.54 -17.13 -8.11
CA ASP A 224 -10.61 -16.18 -8.43
C ASP A 224 -10.05 -14.86 -8.91
N TYR A 225 -8.96 -14.36 -8.30
CA TYR A 225 -8.25 -13.18 -8.82
C TYR A 225 -7.71 -13.41 -10.24
N VAL A 226 -7.12 -14.58 -10.49
CA VAL A 226 -6.55 -14.91 -11.81
C VAL A 226 -7.64 -15.04 -12.88
N MET A 227 -8.80 -15.60 -12.51
CA MET A 227 -9.94 -15.75 -13.44
C MET A 227 -10.63 -14.44 -13.75
N ALA A 228 -10.51 -13.43 -12.90
CA ALA A 228 -11.13 -12.13 -13.07
C ALA A 228 -10.24 -11.10 -13.77
N ALA A 229 -8.94 -11.38 -13.92
CA ALA A 229 -7.97 -10.52 -14.60
C ALA A 229 -8.04 -10.68 -16.13
#